data_8676716cf6a6479befad5ac092a5d593
#
_entry.id   8676716cf6a6479befad5ac092a5d593
#
_cell.length_a   1.000
_cell.length_b   1.000
_cell.length_c   1.000
_cell.angle_alpha   90.00
_cell.angle_beta   90.00
_cell.angle_gamma   90.00
#
_symmetry.space_group_name_H-M   'P 1'
#
loop_
_entity.id
_entity.type
_entity.pdbx_description
1 polymer ?
#
loop_
_entity_poly.entity_id
_entity_poly.type
_entity_poly.pdbx_seq_one_letter_code
_entity_poly.pdbx_strand_id
1 'polypeptide(L)'
;MNSINRPAPKFDWFVPIDGDGNHIGTVSAERPPTFEYLTQVVQAAEDSGYYSLLIPTRFSNGLFEETSPLAETWTTATALAAVTKNIRFLVAVRPGFISPGMWAQMASAFSNISDGRLDINIVPGGIQGDFERLGIRSNHTERYALATEFIEASKLLWKSPQPVNYKGKVIELERAMVSPGPVGDGPRWYLGGASENALNLAGQQADNLLMWIQPIDQIAELMERAKKCFQDNNRKPEFGIRTHIIVRDTESEAWEAAEELLSKANTVVRQQRQASFAGTA
;
A
#
# COMPACT_ATOMS: atom_id res chain seq x y z
N MET A 1 27.63 -27.35 3.79
CA MET A 1 26.53 -26.49 3.28
C MET A 1 26.33 -25.41 4.31
N ASN A 2 26.78 -24.19 4.04
CA ASN A 2 26.56 -23.07 4.95
C ASN A 2 25.07 -22.74 4.94
N SER A 3 24.38 -23.01 6.05
CA SER A 3 23.02 -22.51 6.27
C SER A 3 23.09 -20.99 6.28
N ILE A 4 22.70 -20.36 5.17
CA ILE A 4 22.49 -18.92 5.12
C ILE A 4 21.37 -18.65 6.12
N ASN A 5 21.73 -18.01 7.23
CA ASN A 5 20.77 -17.60 8.26
C ASN A 5 19.89 -16.50 7.66
N ARG A 6 18.85 -16.91 6.91
CA ARG A 6 17.86 -15.99 6.34
C ARG A 6 16.88 -15.64 7.44
N PRO A 7 16.56 -14.36 7.65
CA PRO A 7 15.48 -14.00 8.57
C PRO A 7 14.18 -14.68 8.12
N ALA A 8 13.35 -15.05 9.08
CA ALA A 8 12.05 -15.63 8.79
C ALA A 8 11.21 -14.62 7.95
N PRO A 9 10.43 -15.11 6.97
CA PRO A 9 9.56 -14.23 6.21
C PRO A 9 8.53 -13.55 7.11
N LYS A 10 8.22 -12.30 6.83
CA LYS A 10 7.15 -11.55 7.48
C LYS A 10 5.89 -11.70 6.64
N PHE A 11 4.77 -11.89 7.30
CA PHE A 11 3.47 -12.02 6.66
C PHE A 11 2.61 -10.82 7.00
N ASP A 12 2.05 -10.20 5.97
CA ASP A 12 1.16 -9.05 6.09
C ASP A 12 -0.24 -9.45 5.63
N TRP A 13 -1.27 -8.95 6.32
CA TRP A 13 -2.66 -9.17 5.92
C TRP A 13 -3.21 -7.95 5.21
N PHE A 14 -4.04 -8.17 4.19
CA PHE A 14 -4.66 -7.08 3.43
C PHE A 14 -6.02 -6.74 4.04
N VAL A 15 -6.19 -5.50 4.49
CA VAL A 15 -7.44 -5.04 5.10
C VAL A 15 -8.49 -4.74 4.03
N PRO A 16 -9.68 -5.35 4.11
CA PRO A 16 -10.71 -5.24 3.06
C PRO A 16 -11.53 -3.95 3.18
N ILE A 17 -10.92 -2.79 2.93
CA ILE A 17 -11.62 -1.49 2.99
C ILE A 17 -12.70 -1.33 1.92
N ASP A 18 -12.65 -2.13 0.87
CA ASP A 18 -13.68 -2.21 -0.17
C ASP A 18 -14.84 -3.15 0.23
N GLY A 19 -14.72 -3.83 1.37
CA GLY A 19 -15.53 -5.00 1.71
C GLY A 19 -14.94 -6.28 1.13
N ASP A 20 -15.52 -7.41 1.47
CA ASP A 20 -15.14 -8.73 0.93
C ASP A 20 -16.31 -9.69 0.87
N GLY A 21 -16.04 -10.97 0.53
CA GLY A 21 -17.01 -12.04 0.47
C GLY A 21 -16.33 -13.38 0.22
N ASN A 22 -17.14 -14.44 0.23
CA ASN A 22 -16.69 -15.78 -0.11
C ASN A 22 -16.51 -15.98 -1.62
N HIS A 23 -16.93 -14.99 -2.42
CA HIS A 23 -16.87 -15.01 -3.89
C HIS A 23 -16.17 -13.74 -4.39
N ILE A 24 -15.45 -13.85 -5.50
CA ILE A 24 -14.82 -12.72 -6.17
C ILE A 24 -15.48 -12.42 -7.52
N GLY A 25 -15.42 -11.15 -7.94
CA GLY A 25 -16.07 -10.72 -9.18
C GLY A 25 -17.58 -10.57 -9.07
N THR A 26 -18.11 -10.50 -7.87
CA THR A 26 -19.52 -10.19 -7.59
C THR A 26 -19.80 -8.70 -7.67
N VAL A 27 -21.07 -8.32 -7.79
CA VAL A 27 -21.54 -6.93 -7.91
C VAL A 27 -21.37 -6.17 -6.59
N SER A 28 -21.66 -6.84 -5.47
CA SER A 28 -21.58 -6.25 -4.12
C SER A 28 -20.81 -7.15 -3.16
N ALA A 29 -20.26 -6.55 -2.12
CA ALA A 29 -19.63 -7.26 -1.03
C ALA A 29 -20.66 -8.05 -0.21
N GLU A 30 -20.35 -9.28 0.17
CA GLU A 30 -21.14 -10.05 1.14
C GLU A 30 -20.93 -9.51 2.57
N ARG A 31 -19.73 -8.99 2.84
CA ARG A 31 -19.35 -8.32 4.09
C ARG A 31 -18.90 -6.89 3.78
N PRO A 32 -19.76 -5.88 4.01
CA PRO A 32 -19.38 -4.47 3.80
C PRO A 32 -18.30 -4.04 4.79
N PRO A 33 -17.50 -3.02 4.47
CA PRO A 33 -16.36 -2.60 5.29
C PRO A 33 -16.80 -1.75 6.50
N THR A 34 -17.68 -2.29 7.34
CA THR A 34 -18.08 -1.64 8.59
C THR A 34 -16.91 -1.61 9.56
N PHE A 35 -16.87 -0.63 10.45
CA PHE A 35 -15.81 -0.55 11.46
C PHE A 35 -15.77 -1.79 12.36
N GLU A 36 -16.94 -2.34 12.71
CA GLU A 36 -17.04 -3.56 13.47
C GLU A 36 -16.38 -4.75 12.74
N TYR A 37 -16.72 -4.94 11.47
CA TYR A 37 -16.14 -6.02 10.67
C TYR A 37 -14.63 -5.85 10.49
N LEU A 38 -14.17 -4.65 10.16
CA LEU A 38 -12.74 -4.36 10.01
C LEU A 38 -11.98 -4.56 11.33
N THR A 39 -12.58 -4.22 12.48
CA THR A 39 -12.01 -4.49 13.80
C THR A 39 -11.80 -5.98 14.04
N GLN A 40 -12.81 -6.82 13.72
CA GLN A 40 -12.68 -8.28 13.84
C GLN A 40 -11.55 -8.81 12.95
N VAL A 41 -11.43 -8.33 11.72
CA VAL A 41 -10.36 -8.74 10.79
C VAL A 41 -8.99 -8.40 11.33
N VAL A 42 -8.77 -7.18 11.80
CA VAL A 42 -7.43 -6.75 12.24
C VAL A 42 -7.02 -7.39 13.57
N GLN A 43 -7.96 -7.62 14.48
CA GLN A 43 -7.72 -8.33 15.72
C GLN A 43 -7.40 -9.81 15.46
N ALA A 44 -8.14 -10.47 14.57
CA ALA A 44 -7.82 -11.84 14.16
C ALA A 44 -6.44 -11.96 13.51
N ALA A 45 -6.02 -10.99 12.70
CA ALA A 45 -4.68 -10.94 12.14
C ALA A 45 -3.60 -10.74 13.22
N GLU A 46 -3.84 -9.85 14.20
CA GLU A 46 -2.94 -9.65 15.33
C GLU A 46 -2.79 -10.91 16.15
N ASP A 47 -3.89 -11.55 16.53
CA ASP A 47 -3.92 -12.79 17.32
C ASP A 47 -3.25 -13.96 16.59
N SER A 48 -3.31 -13.96 15.26
CA SER A 48 -2.64 -14.95 14.39
C SER A 48 -1.15 -14.66 14.16
N GLY A 49 -0.61 -13.58 14.71
CA GLY A 49 0.82 -13.24 14.63
C GLY A 49 1.28 -12.66 13.30
N TYR A 50 0.39 -12.07 12.50
CA TYR A 50 0.79 -11.32 11.32
C TYR A 50 1.67 -10.15 11.70
N TYR A 51 2.64 -9.83 10.83
CA TYR A 51 3.59 -8.75 11.08
C TYR A 51 2.95 -7.37 10.88
N SER A 52 2.20 -7.18 9.80
CA SER A 52 1.52 -5.93 9.54
C SER A 52 0.20 -6.10 8.77
N LEU A 53 -0.54 -4.99 8.72
CA LEU A 53 -1.80 -4.83 8.02
C LEU A 53 -1.59 -3.87 6.85
N LEU A 54 -1.71 -4.35 5.61
CA LEU A 54 -1.70 -3.48 4.45
C LEU A 54 -3.08 -2.88 4.26
N ILE A 55 -3.19 -1.55 4.38
CA ILE A 55 -4.42 -0.80 4.12
C ILE A 55 -4.25 -0.06 2.79
N PRO A 56 -5.03 -0.42 1.76
CA PRO A 56 -4.92 0.22 0.45
C PRO A 56 -5.52 1.63 0.45
N THR A 57 -5.22 2.42 -0.56
CA THR A 57 -5.84 3.73 -0.78
C THR A 57 -6.66 3.73 -2.05
N ARG A 58 -7.89 4.21 -1.97
CA ARG A 58 -8.84 4.33 -3.06
C ARG A 58 -9.73 5.53 -2.85
N PHE A 59 -10.29 6.05 -3.94
CA PHE A 59 -11.32 7.08 -3.88
C PHE A 59 -12.71 6.51 -4.19
N SER A 60 -12.78 5.46 -5.00
CA SER A 60 -14.01 4.71 -5.25
C SER A 60 -13.78 3.22 -5.00
N ASN A 61 -14.86 2.47 -4.77
CA ASN A 61 -14.75 1.02 -4.58
C ASN A 61 -14.14 0.38 -5.84
N GLY A 62 -13.05 -0.36 -5.67
CA GLY A 62 -12.29 -0.96 -6.77
C GLY A 62 -12.51 -2.46 -6.93
N LEU A 63 -13.31 -3.06 -6.04
CA LEU A 63 -13.56 -4.50 -6.02
C LEU A 63 -14.99 -4.86 -6.41
N PHE A 64 -15.94 -3.99 -6.16
CA PHE A 64 -17.36 -4.15 -6.41
C PHE A 64 -17.88 -3.02 -7.29
N GLU A 65 -19.18 -2.80 -7.35
CA GLU A 65 -19.73 -1.62 -8.02
C GLU A 65 -19.17 -0.33 -7.41
N GLU A 66 -19.03 0.67 -8.24
CA GLU A 66 -18.48 1.98 -7.84
C GLU A 66 -19.27 2.64 -6.70
N THR A 67 -20.56 2.35 -6.63
CA THR A 67 -21.48 2.82 -5.59
C THR A 67 -21.42 2.02 -4.29
N SER A 68 -20.66 0.92 -4.26
CA SER A 68 -20.51 0.10 -3.06
C SER A 68 -19.78 0.84 -1.95
N PRO A 69 -20.09 0.54 -0.68
CA PRO A 69 -19.41 1.15 0.45
C PRO A 69 -17.88 0.99 0.37
N LEU A 70 -17.18 2.04 0.80
CA LEU A 70 -15.73 2.08 0.89
C LEU A 70 -15.33 2.76 2.21
N ALA A 71 -14.43 2.14 2.97
CA ALA A 71 -13.85 2.80 4.14
C ALA A 71 -12.67 3.70 3.73
N GLU A 72 -12.63 4.93 4.24
CA GLU A 72 -11.52 5.85 3.96
C GLU A 72 -10.24 5.36 4.65
N THR A 73 -9.13 5.39 3.93
CA THR A 73 -7.86 4.74 4.29
C THR A 73 -7.29 5.21 5.62
N TRP A 74 -7.02 6.51 5.76
CA TRP A 74 -6.27 7.06 6.89
C TRP A 74 -7.10 7.18 8.16
N THR A 75 -8.35 7.60 8.05
CA THR A 75 -9.28 7.67 9.18
C THR A 75 -9.55 6.28 9.74
N THR A 76 -9.80 5.30 8.85
CA THR A 76 -10.03 3.91 9.25
C THR A 76 -8.78 3.30 9.86
N ALA A 77 -7.61 3.48 9.24
CA ALA A 77 -6.35 2.98 9.78
C ALA A 77 -6.09 3.50 11.20
N THR A 78 -6.34 4.79 11.44
CA THR A 78 -6.15 5.40 12.76
C THR A 78 -7.08 4.80 13.81
N ALA A 79 -8.36 4.60 13.46
CA ALA A 79 -9.32 3.97 14.35
C ALA A 79 -8.95 2.50 14.66
N LEU A 80 -8.49 1.73 13.65
CA LEU A 80 -8.04 0.35 13.82
C LEU A 80 -6.76 0.25 14.65
N ALA A 81 -5.86 1.22 14.57
CA ALA A 81 -4.67 1.28 15.40
C ALA A 81 -5.02 1.44 16.90
N ALA A 82 -6.13 2.11 17.23
CA ALA A 82 -6.58 2.29 18.60
C ALA A 82 -7.18 1.00 19.24
N VAL A 83 -7.60 0.03 18.40
CA VAL A 83 -8.19 -1.25 18.86
C VAL A 83 -7.25 -2.45 18.74
N THR A 84 -5.98 -2.22 18.38
CA THR A 84 -4.89 -3.20 18.29
C THR A 84 -3.71 -2.76 19.15
N LYS A 85 -2.76 -3.66 19.46
CA LYS A 85 -1.66 -3.38 20.39
C LYS A 85 -0.27 -3.48 19.78
N ASN A 86 -0.02 -4.48 18.94
CA ASN A 86 1.32 -4.85 18.49
C ASN A 86 1.47 -4.83 16.98
N ILE A 87 0.42 -5.20 16.23
CA ILE A 87 0.46 -5.32 14.78
C ILE A 87 0.76 -3.96 14.13
N ARG A 88 1.65 -3.95 13.14
CA ARG A 88 2.01 -2.74 12.41
C ARG A 88 0.99 -2.44 11.32
N PHE A 89 1.03 -1.22 10.82
CA PHE A 89 0.13 -0.73 9.77
C PHE A 89 0.95 -0.24 8.58
N LEU A 90 0.86 -0.93 7.45
CA LEU A 90 1.40 -0.49 6.17
C LEU A 90 0.30 0.28 5.44
N VAL A 91 0.24 1.59 5.67
CA VAL A 91 -0.85 2.44 5.17
C VAL A 91 -0.48 3.05 3.83
N ALA A 92 -1.33 2.87 2.85
CA ALA A 92 -1.09 3.41 1.52
C ALA A 92 -1.41 4.92 1.45
N VAL A 93 -0.64 5.63 0.63
CA VAL A 93 -0.88 7.02 0.26
C VAL A 93 -0.63 7.23 -1.23
N ARG A 94 -1.49 8.04 -1.87
CA ARG A 94 -1.30 8.52 -3.23
C ARG A 94 -0.90 9.98 -3.23
N PRO A 95 0.31 10.31 -3.65
CA PRO A 95 0.70 11.69 -3.91
C PRO A 95 -0.26 12.36 -4.88
N GLY A 96 -0.73 13.54 -4.52
CA GLY A 96 -1.76 14.29 -5.26
C GLY A 96 -3.16 14.20 -4.66
N PHE A 97 -3.51 13.16 -3.90
CA PHE A 97 -4.80 13.08 -3.21
C PHE A 97 -4.86 14.02 -2.00
N ILE A 98 -3.72 14.32 -1.43
CA ILE A 98 -3.56 15.19 -0.27
C ILE A 98 -2.26 15.97 -0.36
N SER A 99 -2.21 17.18 0.18
CA SER A 99 -0.96 17.96 0.22
C SER A 99 0.09 17.29 1.11
N PRO A 100 1.38 17.36 0.76
CA PRO A 100 2.44 16.68 1.52
C PRO A 100 2.54 17.18 2.97
N GLY A 101 2.32 18.47 3.21
CA GLY A 101 2.36 19.03 4.56
C GLY A 101 1.24 18.49 5.46
N MET A 102 0.01 18.50 4.98
CA MET A 102 -1.14 17.93 5.72
C MET A 102 -0.96 16.45 5.94
N TRP A 103 -0.55 15.70 4.91
CA TRP A 103 -0.34 14.28 5.05
C TRP A 103 0.81 13.95 6.03
N ALA A 104 1.91 14.67 5.97
CA ALA A 104 3.02 14.48 6.91
C ALA A 104 2.57 14.68 8.37
N GLN A 105 1.67 15.65 8.62
CA GLN A 105 1.06 15.86 9.94
C GLN A 105 0.17 14.68 10.34
N MET A 106 -0.69 14.18 9.42
CA MET A 106 -1.56 13.02 9.67
C MET A 106 -0.74 11.76 9.97
N ALA A 107 0.30 11.48 9.18
CA ALA A 107 1.16 10.33 9.37
C ALA A 107 1.95 10.41 10.68
N SER A 108 2.39 11.61 11.06
CA SER A 108 3.02 11.83 12.37
C SER A 108 2.04 11.59 13.51
N ALA A 109 0.82 12.11 13.42
CA ALA A 109 -0.23 11.88 14.42
C ALA A 109 -0.55 10.39 14.55
N PHE A 110 -0.71 9.69 13.42
CA PHE A 110 -0.90 8.23 13.42
C PHE A 110 0.27 7.50 14.13
N SER A 111 1.51 7.85 13.79
CA SER A 111 2.69 7.23 14.39
C SER A 111 2.71 7.43 15.91
N ASN A 112 2.37 8.62 16.39
CA ASN A 112 2.30 8.90 17.82
C ASN A 112 1.13 8.18 18.52
N ILE A 113 -0.05 8.08 17.89
CA ILE A 113 -1.21 7.34 18.42
C ILE A 113 -0.90 5.84 18.50
N SER A 114 -0.19 5.30 17.53
CA SER A 114 0.09 3.88 17.41
C SER A 114 1.42 3.45 18.04
N ASP A 115 2.15 4.33 18.71
CA ASP A 115 3.48 4.08 19.27
C ASP A 115 4.46 3.54 18.20
N GLY A 116 4.54 4.24 17.07
CA GLY A 116 5.49 3.93 15.99
C GLY A 116 5.12 2.74 15.10
N ARG A 117 3.90 2.20 15.20
CA ARG A 117 3.46 1.05 14.39
C ARG A 117 3.06 1.40 12.96
N LEU A 118 3.53 2.51 12.41
CA LEU A 118 3.28 2.97 11.04
C LEU A 118 4.41 2.56 10.11
N ASP A 119 4.04 2.03 8.94
CA ASP A 119 4.85 1.96 7.72
C ASP A 119 4.03 2.54 6.56
N ILE A 120 4.68 3.02 5.51
CA ILE A 120 4.01 3.77 4.43
C ILE A 120 4.18 3.04 3.11
N ASN A 121 3.07 2.77 2.44
CA ASN A 121 3.07 2.29 1.06
C ASN A 121 2.77 3.44 0.11
N ILE A 122 3.80 3.96 -0.56
CA ILE A 122 3.64 5.02 -1.56
C ILE A 122 3.12 4.44 -2.87
N VAL A 123 2.05 5.00 -3.40
CA VAL A 123 1.35 4.49 -4.59
C VAL A 123 1.23 5.59 -5.64
N PRO A 124 2.28 5.83 -6.46
CA PRO A 124 2.22 6.86 -7.52
C PRO A 124 1.26 6.49 -8.65
N GLY A 125 1.10 5.18 -8.88
CA GLY A 125 0.17 4.62 -9.85
C GLY A 125 -1.24 4.42 -9.29
N GLY A 126 -2.02 3.61 -9.97
CA GLY A 126 -3.35 3.21 -9.54
C GLY A 126 -4.41 3.38 -10.63
N ILE A 127 -5.68 3.25 -10.25
CA ILE A 127 -6.81 3.36 -11.18
C ILE A 127 -6.89 4.81 -11.69
N GLN A 128 -6.76 5.00 -12.99
CA GLN A 128 -6.79 6.31 -13.65
C GLN A 128 -8.04 7.12 -13.27
N GLY A 129 -9.20 6.48 -13.21
CA GLY A 129 -10.45 7.13 -12.85
C GLY A 129 -10.47 7.80 -11.48
N ASP A 130 -9.74 7.29 -10.49
CA ASP A 130 -9.66 7.92 -9.16
C ASP A 130 -8.99 9.30 -9.21
N PHE A 131 -7.95 9.47 -10.03
CA PHE A 131 -7.29 10.76 -10.23
C PHE A 131 -8.22 11.76 -10.91
N GLU A 132 -8.92 11.32 -11.95
CA GLU A 132 -9.85 12.18 -12.71
C GLU A 132 -11.02 12.66 -11.84
N ARG A 133 -11.58 11.77 -10.99
CA ARG A 133 -12.65 12.10 -10.04
C ARG A 133 -12.22 13.14 -9.02
N LEU A 134 -10.95 13.15 -8.66
CA LEU A 134 -10.37 14.15 -7.74
C LEU A 134 -9.88 15.41 -8.46
N GLY A 135 -10.11 15.53 -9.78
CA GLY A 135 -9.66 16.65 -10.58
C GLY A 135 -8.16 16.70 -10.82
N ILE A 136 -7.46 15.61 -10.57
CA ILE A 136 -6.01 15.49 -10.74
C ILE A 136 -5.73 15.01 -12.16
N ARG A 137 -5.05 15.85 -12.93
CA ARG A 137 -4.63 15.53 -14.31
C ARG A 137 -3.12 15.41 -14.34
N SER A 138 -2.61 14.19 -14.42
CA SER A 138 -1.19 13.93 -14.49
C SER A 138 -0.93 12.64 -15.29
N ASN A 139 0.11 12.66 -16.10
CA ASN A 139 0.58 11.47 -16.79
C ASN A 139 1.43 10.58 -15.86
N HIS A 140 1.81 9.40 -16.31
CA HIS A 140 2.58 8.45 -15.53
C HIS A 140 3.88 9.05 -14.97
N THR A 141 4.67 9.73 -15.79
CA THR A 141 5.96 10.31 -15.37
C THR A 141 5.79 11.43 -14.35
N GLU A 142 4.79 12.29 -14.54
CA GLU A 142 4.46 13.37 -13.61
C GLU A 142 4.07 12.85 -12.23
N ARG A 143 3.33 11.73 -12.16
CA ARG A 143 2.96 11.11 -10.88
C ARG A 143 4.19 10.60 -10.10
N TYR A 144 5.20 10.06 -10.78
CA TYR A 144 6.44 9.63 -10.13
C TYR A 144 7.30 10.81 -9.70
N ALA A 145 7.36 11.88 -10.49
CA ALA A 145 8.04 13.12 -10.09
C ALA A 145 7.38 13.73 -8.84
N LEU A 146 6.05 13.81 -8.83
CA LEU A 146 5.28 14.27 -7.66
C LEU A 146 5.53 13.37 -6.44
N ALA A 147 5.58 12.05 -6.61
CA ALA A 147 5.84 11.11 -5.51
C ALA A 147 7.24 11.29 -4.93
N THR A 148 8.25 11.55 -5.75
CA THR A 148 9.61 11.84 -5.29
C THR A 148 9.61 13.05 -4.37
N GLU A 149 9.09 14.19 -4.84
CA GLU A 149 9.04 15.42 -4.07
C GLU A 149 8.15 15.31 -2.81
N PHE A 150 7.07 14.53 -2.90
CA PHE A 150 6.18 14.24 -1.76
C PHE A 150 6.92 13.52 -0.63
N ILE A 151 7.73 12.51 -0.96
CA ILE A 151 8.54 11.78 0.02
C ILE A 151 9.62 12.69 0.60
N GLU A 152 10.32 13.45 -0.23
CA GLU A 152 11.39 14.36 0.20
C GLU A 152 10.86 15.44 1.13
N ALA A 153 9.78 16.11 0.76
CA ALA A 153 9.12 17.13 1.57
C ALA A 153 8.64 16.56 2.92
N SER A 154 8.05 15.37 2.92
CA SER A 154 7.59 14.70 4.13
C SER A 154 8.75 14.34 5.07
N LYS A 155 9.82 13.76 4.54
CA LYS A 155 11.03 13.44 5.32
C LYS A 155 11.69 14.70 5.89
N LEU A 156 11.71 15.79 5.12
CA LEU A 156 12.23 17.08 5.57
C LEU A 156 11.41 17.62 6.75
N LEU A 157 10.08 17.62 6.63
CA LEU A 157 9.17 18.08 7.68
C LEU A 157 9.32 17.29 8.98
N TRP A 158 9.53 15.97 8.90
CA TRP A 158 9.66 15.11 10.08
C TRP A 158 11.02 15.25 10.79
N LYS A 159 12.07 15.58 10.03
CA LYS A 159 13.43 15.70 10.58
C LYS A 159 13.73 17.06 11.18
N SER A 160 13.02 18.11 10.78
CA SER A 160 13.35 19.46 11.20
C SER A 160 12.59 19.86 12.47
N PRO A 161 13.29 20.32 13.50
CA PRO A 161 12.67 20.90 14.71
C PRO A 161 12.22 22.36 14.49
N GLN A 162 12.48 22.95 13.32
CA GLN A 162 12.16 24.32 12.95
C GLN A 162 11.37 24.36 11.64
N PRO A 163 10.59 25.45 11.40
CA PRO A 163 9.93 25.63 10.12
C PRO A 163 10.90 25.58 8.94
N VAL A 164 10.53 24.83 7.90
CA VAL A 164 11.35 24.61 6.69
C VAL A 164 10.67 25.17 5.45
N ASN A 165 11.49 25.50 4.47
CA ASN A 165 11.06 25.74 3.11
C ASN A 165 11.47 24.57 2.24
N TYR A 166 10.59 24.10 1.39
CA TYR A 166 10.88 23.12 0.35
C TYR A 166 10.49 23.70 -1.00
N LYS A 167 11.38 23.61 -1.98
CA LYS A 167 11.12 24.09 -3.33
C LYS A 167 11.54 23.02 -4.34
N GLY A 168 10.57 22.25 -4.78
CA GLY A 168 10.66 21.30 -5.87
C GLY A 168 10.19 21.92 -7.20
N LYS A 169 9.95 21.06 -8.17
CA LYS A 169 9.33 21.43 -9.46
C LYS A 169 7.80 21.50 -9.38
N VAL A 170 7.22 20.68 -8.51
CA VAL A 170 5.77 20.48 -8.37
C VAL A 170 5.28 20.92 -6.98
N ILE A 171 6.09 20.67 -5.94
CA ILE A 171 5.75 21.00 -4.56
C ILE A 171 6.57 22.18 -4.08
N GLU A 172 5.87 23.16 -3.49
CA GLU A 172 6.50 24.27 -2.79
C GLU A 172 5.85 24.41 -1.41
N LEU A 173 6.69 24.45 -0.36
CA LEU A 173 6.28 24.67 1.02
C LEU A 173 7.05 25.86 1.58
N GLU A 174 6.34 26.75 2.25
CA GLU A 174 6.91 27.92 2.89
C GLU A 174 6.67 27.85 4.39
N ARG A 175 7.75 27.95 5.18
CA ARG A 175 7.73 27.91 6.65
C ARG A 175 6.88 26.78 7.23
N ALA A 176 6.85 25.64 6.55
CA ALA A 176 6.07 24.48 6.96
C ALA A 176 6.74 23.74 8.12
N MET A 177 5.93 23.20 9.02
CA MET A 177 6.42 22.50 10.21
C MET A 177 5.44 21.38 10.61
N VAL A 178 6.00 20.27 11.06
CA VAL A 178 5.24 19.17 11.70
C VAL A 178 5.85 18.91 13.08
N SER A 179 5.03 19.02 14.12
CA SER A 179 5.44 18.78 15.49
C SER A 179 4.29 18.18 16.30
N PRO A 180 4.51 17.06 17.02
CA PRO A 180 5.75 16.27 16.99
C PRO A 180 5.96 15.58 15.65
N GLY A 181 7.19 15.16 15.35
CA GLY A 181 7.47 14.23 14.27
C GLY A 181 6.98 12.81 14.59
N PRO A 182 7.13 11.84 13.67
CA PRO A 182 6.80 10.45 13.93
C PRO A 182 7.74 9.85 14.98
N VAL A 183 7.30 8.77 15.64
CA VAL A 183 8.06 8.09 16.70
C VAL A 183 9.34 7.46 16.13
N GLY A 184 10.44 7.54 16.87
CA GLY A 184 11.72 6.94 16.53
C GLY A 184 12.34 7.50 15.25
N ASP A 185 12.86 6.63 14.39
CA ASP A 185 13.44 6.99 13.09
C ASP A 185 12.38 7.27 12.01
N GLY A 186 11.11 7.18 12.37
CA GLY A 186 9.98 7.32 11.48
C GLY A 186 9.59 6.03 10.75
N PRO A 187 8.55 6.10 9.92
CA PRO A 187 8.02 4.95 9.20
C PRO A 187 8.95 4.48 8.08
N ARG A 188 8.96 3.18 7.80
CA ARG A 188 9.60 2.61 6.62
C ARG A 188 8.75 2.88 5.38
N TRP A 189 9.42 3.03 4.25
CA TRP A 189 8.80 3.33 2.97
C TRP A 189 8.76 2.10 2.08
N TYR A 190 7.57 1.76 1.63
CA TYR A 190 7.30 0.69 0.67
C TYR A 190 6.81 1.30 -0.63
N LEU A 191 7.18 0.70 -1.75
CA LEU A 191 6.70 1.10 -3.07
C LEU A 191 6.40 -0.15 -3.89
N GLY A 192 5.24 -0.16 -4.54
CA GLY A 192 4.85 -1.22 -5.47
C GLY A 192 5.04 -0.80 -6.93
N GLY A 193 5.56 -1.71 -7.76
CA GLY A 193 5.65 -1.48 -9.19
C GLY A 193 6.83 -2.18 -9.86
N ALA A 194 6.79 -2.25 -11.20
CA ALA A 194 7.79 -2.91 -12.02
C ALA A 194 8.34 -2.02 -13.16
N SER A 195 7.73 -0.83 -13.36
CA SER A 195 8.20 0.12 -14.38
C SER A 195 9.55 0.74 -14.02
N GLU A 196 10.29 1.23 -14.99
CA GLU A 196 11.55 1.94 -14.77
C GLU A 196 11.40 3.09 -13.76
N ASN A 197 10.33 3.89 -13.87
CA ASN A 197 10.05 4.96 -12.94
C ASN A 197 9.83 4.44 -11.51
N ALA A 198 9.15 3.29 -11.35
CA ALA A 198 8.94 2.67 -10.04
C ALA A 198 10.26 2.17 -9.44
N LEU A 199 11.09 1.48 -10.22
CA LEU A 199 12.38 0.97 -9.76
C LEU A 199 13.34 2.10 -9.37
N ASN A 200 13.38 3.17 -10.17
CA ASN A 200 14.21 4.34 -9.88
C ASN A 200 13.76 5.05 -8.60
N LEU A 201 12.46 5.28 -8.43
CA LEU A 201 11.92 5.89 -7.20
C LEU A 201 12.16 4.99 -6.00
N ALA A 202 11.95 3.67 -6.13
CA ALA A 202 12.22 2.72 -5.06
C ALA A 202 13.69 2.76 -4.64
N GLY A 203 14.62 2.69 -5.59
CA GLY A 203 16.06 2.77 -5.35
C GLY A 203 16.47 4.04 -4.62
N GLN A 204 15.85 5.16 -4.92
CA GLN A 204 16.15 6.45 -4.29
C GLN A 204 15.51 6.60 -2.90
N GLN A 205 14.27 6.15 -2.71
CA GLN A 205 13.45 6.60 -1.58
C GLN A 205 12.84 5.50 -0.72
N ALA A 206 12.60 4.28 -1.27
CA ALA A 206 11.93 3.20 -0.55
C ALA A 206 12.90 2.27 0.18
N ASP A 207 12.45 1.62 1.24
CA ASP A 207 13.15 0.56 1.96
C ASP A 207 12.76 -0.82 1.44
N ASN A 208 11.53 -0.94 0.94
CA ASN A 208 10.97 -2.16 0.39
C ASN A 208 10.38 -1.94 -1.00
N LEU A 209 10.62 -2.91 -1.90
CA LEU A 209 9.90 -3.02 -3.16
C LEU A 209 8.86 -4.13 -3.06
N LEU A 210 7.58 -3.79 -3.26
CA LEU A 210 6.47 -4.72 -3.32
C LEU A 210 6.23 -5.14 -4.77
N MET A 211 6.16 -6.44 -5.01
CA MET A 211 5.95 -7.02 -6.33
C MET A 211 4.66 -7.85 -6.35
N TRP A 212 3.98 -7.87 -7.48
CA TRP A 212 2.93 -8.85 -7.74
C TRP A 212 3.53 -10.23 -7.98
N ILE A 213 2.81 -11.27 -7.58
CA ILE A 213 3.19 -12.65 -7.93
C ILE A 213 3.22 -12.80 -9.46
N GLN A 214 4.31 -13.34 -9.96
CA GLN A 214 4.57 -13.63 -11.36
C GLN A 214 5.35 -14.95 -11.44
N PRO A 215 5.60 -15.53 -12.62
CA PRO A 215 6.53 -16.63 -12.78
C PRO A 215 7.89 -16.31 -12.12
N ILE A 216 8.50 -17.34 -11.54
CA ILE A 216 9.70 -17.19 -10.69
C ILE A 216 10.86 -16.51 -11.44
N ASP A 217 11.04 -16.82 -12.70
CA ASP A 217 12.05 -16.21 -13.58
C ASP A 217 11.83 -14.70 -13.77
N GLN A 218 10.58 -14.28 -13.97
CA GLN A 218 10.22 -12.85 -14.09
C GLN A 218 10.41 -12.09 -12.78
N ILE A 219 10.06 -12.73 -11.64
CA ILE A 219 10.34 -12.15 -10.32
C ILE A 219 11.84 -11.99 -10.10
N ALA A 220 12.63 -13.01 -10.46
CA ALA A 220 14.08 -12.97 -10.31
C ALA A 220 14.70 -11.85 -11.17
N GLU A 221 14.27 -11.70 -12.42
CA GLU A 221 14.71 -10.59 -13.30
C GLU A 221 14.35 -9.23 -12.70
N LEU A 222 13.11 -9.05 -12.25
CA LEU A 222 12.65 -7.80 -11.64
C LEU A 222 13.46 -7.47 -10.38
N MET A 223 13.77 -8.48 -9.55
CA MET A 223 14.61 -8.30 -8.37
C MET A 223 16.03 -7.86 -8.72
N GLU A 224 16.64 -8.40 -9.78
CA GLU A 224 17.99 -7.98 -10.21
C GLU A 224 18.00 -6.54 -10.73
N ARG A 225 17.00 -6.17 -11.53
CA ARG A 225 16.83 -4.77 -11.98
C ARG A 225 16.65 -3.81 -10.79
N ALA A 226 15.81 -4.18 -9.84
CA ALA A 226 15.60 -3.38 -8.63
C ALA A 226 16.89 -3.27 -7.80
N LYS A 227 17.61 -4.37 -7.56
CA LYS A 227 18.89 -4.35 -6.82
C LYS A 227 19.86 -3.35 -7.42
N LYS A 228 19.96 -3.29 -8.76
CA LYS A 228 20.82 -2.32 -9.44
C LYS A 228 20.40 -0.88 -9.10
N CYS A 229 19.10 -0.55 -9.19
CA CYS A 229 18.63 0.80 -8.85
C CYS A 229 18.92 1.18 -7.38
N PHE A 230 18.82 0.24 -6.45
CA PHE A 230 19.18 0.49 -5.04
C PHE A 230 20.70 0.66 -4.87
N GLN A 231 21.51 -0.18 -5.51
CA GLN A 231 22.99 -0.09 -5.45
C GLN A 231 23.52 1.23 -6.02
N ASP A 232 22.94 1.71 -7.12
CA ASP A 232 23.28 3.00 -7.72
C ASP A 232 23.04 4.19 -6.76
N ASN A 233 22.20 3.98 -5.73
CA ASN A 233 21.93 4.92 -4.65
C ASN A 233 22.58 4.53 -3.30
N ASN A 234 23.55 3.60 -3.29
CA ASN A 234 24.19 3.06 -2.09
C ASN A 234 23.22 2.48 -1.05
N ARG A 235 22.14 1.85 -1.51
CA ARG A 235 21.07 1.26 -0.68
C ARG A 235 20.92 -0.23 -0.95
N LYS A 236 20.26 -0.93 -0.03
CA LYS A 236 19.89 -2.34 -0.17
C LYS A 236 18.38 -2.48 -0.11
N PRO A 237 17.75 -3.17 -1.07
CA PRO A 237 16.31 -3.42 -1.03
C PRO A 237 15.95 -4.53 -0.05
N GLU A 238 14.79 -4.39 0.58
CA GLU A 238 13.98 -5.53 0.99
C GLU A 238 12.89 -5.77 -0.04
N PHE A 239 12.45 -7.01 -0.19
CA PHE A 239 11.44 -7.39 -1.19
C PHE A 239 10.23 -7.99 -0.51
N GLY A 240 9.04 -7.60 -0.98
CA GLY A 240 7.78 -8.20 -0.62
C GLY A 240 7.04 -8.71 -1.86
N ILE A 241 6.31 -9.81 -1.72
CA ILE A 241 5.47 -10.36 -2.79
C ILE A 241 4.02 -10.31 -2.33
N ARG A 242 3.17 -9.70 -3.16
CA ARG A 242 1.73 -9.75 -2.97
C ARG A 242 1.15 -10.93 -3.74
N THR A 243 0.44 -11.79 -3.01
CA THR A 243 -0.21 -12.96 -3.59
C THR A 243 -1.56 -13.22 -2.94
N HIS A 244 -2.38 -14.05 -3.58
CA HIS A 244 -3.57 -14.65 -2.99
C HIS A 244 -3.23 -16.09 -2.64
N ILE A 245 -3.65 -16.53 -1.45
CA ILE A 245 -3.41 -17.88 -0.96
C ILE A 245 -4.73 -18.52 -0.61
N ILE A 246 -4.93 -19.75 -1.07
CA ILE A 246 -6.02 -20.62 -0.66
C ILE A 246 -5.40 -21.78 0.09
N VAL A 247 -5.74 -21.93 1.36
CA VAL A 247 -5.22 -23.00 2.22
C VAL A 247 -6.34 -23.96 2.56
N ARG A 248 -6.15 -25.26 2.26
CA ARG A 248 -7.03 -26.38 2.61
C ARG A 248 -6.16 -27.56 3.05
N ASP A 249 -6.80 -28.59 3.59
CA ASP A 249 -6.06 -29.76 4.05
C ASP A 249 -5.49 -30.58 2.87
N THR A 250 -6.13 -30.53 1.72
CA THR A 250 -5.68 -31.22 0.49
C THR A 250 -5.65 -30.26 -0.71
N GLU A 251 -4.85 -30.62 -1.71
CA GLU A 251 -4.76 -29.88 -2.97
C GLU A 251 -6.10 -29.88 -3.73
N SER A 252 -6.84 -30.99 -3.72
CA SER A 252 -8.18 -31.07 -4.34
C SER A 252 -9.15 -30.08 -3.74
N GLU A 253 -9.23 -30.02 -2.39
CA GLU A 253 -10.07 -29.06 -1.69
C GLU A 253 -9.67 -27.61 -1.95
N ALA A 254 -8.36 -27.34 -2.13
CA ALA A 254 -7.89 -25.99 -2.49
C ALA A 254 -8.35 -25.59 -3.89
N TRP A 255 -8.34 -26.51 -4.86
CA TRP A 255 -8.83 -26.27 -6.21
C TRP A 255 -10.35 -26.11 -6.24
N GLU A 256 -11.10 -26.97 -5.53
CA GLU A 256 -12.56 -26.84 -5.36
C GLU A 256 -12.94 -25.48 -4.76
N ALA A 257 -12.19 -25.02 -3.74
CA ALA A 257 -12.38 -23.70 -3.16
C ALA A 257 -12.07 -22.56 -4.14
N ALA A 258 -11.08 -22.74 -5.02
CA ALA A 258 -10.76 -21.77 -6.08
C ALA A 258 -11.88 -21.66 -7.12
N GLU A 259 -12.50 -22.78 -7.50
CA GLU A 259 -13.66 -22.81 -8.38
C GLU A 259 -14.89 -22.16 -7.73
N GLU A 260 -15.14 -22.47 -6.45
CA GLU A 260 -16.24 -21.87 -5.69
C GLU A 260 -16.08 -20.34 -5.57
N LEU A 261 -14.85 -19.83 -5.33
CA LEU A 261 -14.58 -18.39 -5.33
C LEU A 261 -15.06 -17.67 -6.60
N LEU A 262 -15.03 -18.35 -7.75
CA LEU A 262 -15.40 -17.80 -9.06
C LEU A 262 -16.85 -18.14 -9.46
N SER A 263 -17.54 -19.01 -8.74
CA SER A 263 -18.84 -19.58 -9.13
C SER A 263 -19.93 -18.53 -9.34
N LYS A 264 -19.87 -17.42 -8.59
CA LYS A 264 -20.80 -16.28 -8.68
C LYS A 264 -20.24 -15.07 -9.43
N ALA A 265 -19.12 -15.24 -10.14
CA ALA A 265 -18.46 -14.11 -10.82
C ALA A 265 -19.33 -13.53 -11.94
N ASN A 266 -19.63 -12.26 -11.88
CA ASN A 266 -20.33 -11.52 -12.92
C ASN A 266 -19.39 -11.23 -14.11
N THR A 267 -19.80 -11.58 -15.33
CA THR A 267 -18.97 -11.44 -16.53
C THR A 267 -18.60 -9.99 -16.81
N VAL A 268 -19.51 -9.05 -16.59
CA VAL A 268 -19.27 -7.61 -16.79
C VAL A 268 -18.23 -7.09 -15.81
N VAL A 269 -18.35 -7.44 -14.53
CA VAL A 269 -17.37 -7.08 -13.48
C VAL A 269 -15.99 -7.67 -13.79
N ARG A 270 -15.94 -8.91 -14.28
CA ARG A 270 -14.67 -9.54 -14.69
C ARG A 270 -14.00 -8.78 -15.83
N GLN A 271 -14.74 -8.41 -16.87
CA GLN A 271 -14.23 -7.66 -18.02
C GLN A 271 -13.73 -6.27 -17.61
N GLN A 272 -14.50 -5.56 -16.78
CA GLN A 272 -14.08 -4.25 -16.25
C GLN A 272 -12.79 -4.32 -15.45
N ARG A 273 -12.64 -5.35 -14.61
CA ARG A 273 -11.39 -5.57 -13.86
C ARG A 273 -10.21 -5.89 -14.75
N GLN A 274 -10.39 -6.77 -15.74
CA GLN A 274 -9.33 -7.09 -16.69
C GLN A 274 -8.86 -5.84 -17.44
N ALA A 275 -9.78 -4.98 -17.86
CA ALA A 275 -9.45 -3.71 -18.51
C ALA A 275 -8.70 -2.75 -17.58
N SER A 276 -9.08 -2.66 -16.31
CA SER A 276 -8.40 -1.79 -15.33
C SER A 276 -6.98 -2.25 -15.00
N PHE A 277 -6.71 -3.55 -14.98
CA PHE A 277 -5.37 -4.10 -14.76
C PHE A 277 -4.46 -3.98 -15.98
N ALA A 278 -5.00 -4.10 -17.20
CA ALA A 278 -4.22 -3.96 -18.43
C ALA A 278 -3.59 -2.55 -18.59
N GLY A 279 -4.14 -1.53 -17.96
CA GLY A 279 -3.61 -0.16 -17.95
C GLY A 279 -2.59 0.13 -16.84
N THR A 280 -2.27 -0.83 -15.97
CA THR A 280 -1.37 -0.65 -14.81
C THR A 280 -0.03 -1.39 -14.94
N ALA A 281 0.17 -2.14 -16.02
CA ALA A 281 1.40 -2.88 -16.31
C ALA A 281 2.48 -2.01 -16.96
#